data_71bafee2ae1114dc3944e789083d47af
#
_entry.id   71bafee2ae1114dc3944e789083d47af
#
_cell.length_a   1.000
_cell.length_b   1.000
_cell.length_c   1.000
_cell.angle_alpha   90.00
_cell.angle_beta   90.00
_cell.angle_gamma   90.00
#
_symmetry.space_group_name_H-M   'P 1'
#
loop_
_entity.id
_entity.type
_entity.pdbx_description
1 polymer ?
#
loop_
_entity_poly.entity_id
_entity_poly.type
_entity_poly.pdbx_seq_one_letter_code
_entity_poly.pdbx_strand_id
1 'polypeptide(L)'
;MPVGLLTLEIHLPYSHSLKEKRAALRKIRDRLRSRFNVAVAELDHRDVWQVATLGVVSISDSQQLLDAVFRDVLHESERILGDDVAHHNIEFF
;
A
#
# COMPACT_ATOMS: atom_id res chain seq x y z
N MET A 1 0.24 -21.48 8.07
CA MET A 1 0.45 -20.93 6.72
C MET A 1 0.45 -19.41 6.83
N PRO A 2 1.57 -18.74 6.59
CA PRO A 2 1.62 -17.28 6.77
C PRO A 2 0.88 -16.53 5.69
N VAL A 3 -0.02 -15.66 6.13
CA VAL A 3 -0.64 -14.63 5.33
C VAL A 3 -0.39 -13.31 6.04
N GLY A 4 0.00 -12.28 5.33
CA GLY A 4 0.25 -10.98 5.91
C GLY A 4 -0.56 -9.88 5.27
N LEU A 5 -0.87 -8.87 6.06
CA LEU A 5 -1.53 -7.64 5.63
C LEU A 5 -0.66 -6.46 6.04
N LEU A 6 -0.19 -5.72 5.05
CA LEU A 6 0.43 -4.42 5.26
C LEU A 6 -0.63 -3.35 4.97
N THR A 7 -0.90 -2.51 5.95
CA THR A 7 -1.81 -1.38 5.78
C THR A 7 -0.99 -0.10 5.68
N LEU A 8 -1.24 0.69 4.64
CA LEU A 8 -0.58 1.98 4.41
C LEU A 8 -1.60 3.10 4.50
N GLU A 9 -1.34 4.08 5.35
CA GLU A 9 -2.07 5.33 5.34
C GLU A 9 -1.31 6.35 4.50
N ILE A 10 -1.96 6.86 3.46
CA ILE A 10 -1.35 7.75 2.48
C ILE A 10 -2.08 9.09 2.53
N HIS A 11 -1.30 10.16 2.64
CA HIS A 11 -1.81 11.52 2.62
C HIS A 11 -1.45 12.17 1.29
N LEU A 12 -2.45 12.73 0.61
CA LEU A 12 -2.29 13.37 -0.70
C LEU A 12 -2.81 14.81 -0.61
N PRO A 13 -2.11 15.71 0.11
CA PRO A 13 -2.62 17.06 0.39
C PRO A 13 -2.83 17.90 -0.87
N TYR A 14 -2.18 17.57 -1.97
CA TYR A 14 -2.30 18.25 -3.26
C TYR A 14 -3.45 17.72 -4.12
N SER A 15 -4.13 16.67 -3.70
CA SER A 15 -5.23 16.09 -4.46
C SER A 15 -6.48 16.96 -4.30
N HIS A 16 -7.10 17.32 -5.43
CA HIS A 16 -8.28 18.17 -5.48
C HIS A 16 -9.54 17.46 -5.95
N SER A 17 -9.47 16.17 -6.19
CA SER A 17 -10.62 15.39 -6.64
C SER A 17 -10.39 13.90 -6.40
N LEU A 18 -11.48 13.13 -6.42
CA LEU A 18 -11.38 11.67 -6.38
C LEU A 18 -10.67 11.12 -7.62
N LYS A 19 -10.81 11.80 -8.76
CA LYS A 19 -10.12 11.41 -9.99
C LYS A 19 -8.61 11.48 -9.84
N GLU A 20 -8.10 12.59 -9.29
CA GLU A 20 -6.67 12.75 -9.03
C GLU A 20 -6.15 11.71 -8.03
N LYS A 21 -6.90 11.51 -6.95
CA LYS A 21 -6.58 10.49 -5.94
C LYS A 21 -6.51 9.11 -6.57
N ARG A 22 -7.52 8.73 -7.34
CA ARG A 22 -7.58 7.40 -7.97
C ARG A 22 -6.43 7.19 -8.95
N ALA A 23 -6.04 8.24 -9.68
CA ALA A 23 -4.89 8.15 -10.60
C ALA A 23 -3.59 7.88 -9.84
N ALA A 24 -3.36 8.58 -8.72
CA ALA A 24 -2.19 8.37 -7.89
C ALA A 24 -2.16 6.96 -7.27
N LEU A 25 -3.31 6.50 -6.74
CA LEU A 25 -3.41 5.17 -6.14
C LEU A 25 -3.27 4.05 -7.16
N ARG A 26 -3.78 4.25 -8.37
CA ARG A 26 -3.63 3.27 -9.46
C ARG A 26 -2.16 3.09 -9.82
N LYS A 27 -1.43 4.19 -9.89
CA LYS A 27 0.01 4.16 -10.20
C LYS A 27 0.78 3.33 -9.19
N ILE A 28 0.57 3.57 -7.90
CA ILE A 28 1.26 2.81 -6.86
C ILE A 28 0.80 1.34 -6.84
N ARG A 29 -0.50 1.09 -6.94
CA ARG A 29 -1.05 -0.27 -6.97
C ARG A 29 -0.43 -1.08 -8.12
N ASP A 30 -0.42 -0.52 -9.32
CA ASP A 30 0.09 -1.23 -10.49
C ASP A 30 1.59 -1.49 -10.36
N ARG A 31 2.33 -0.55 -9.79
CA ARG A 31 3.76 -0.72 -9.52
C ARG A 31 4.02 -1.85 -8.54
N LEU A 32 3.30 -1.87 -7.42
CA LEU A 32 3.46 -2.93 -6.42
C LEU A 32 3.09 -4.30 -6.96
N ARG A 33 1.99 -4.38 -7.70
CA ARG A 33 1.55 -5.64 -8.30
C ARG A 33 2.51 -6.16 -9.37
N SER A 34 3.17 -5.28 -10.09
CA SER A 34 4.13 -5.69 -11.12
C SER A 34 5.45 -6.19 -10.54
N ARG A 35 5.82 -5.73 -9.36
CA ARG A 35 7.11 -6.07 -8.74
C ARG A 35 7.04 -7.14 -7.68
N PHE A 36 5.89 -7.29 -7.03
CA PHE A 36 5.73 -8.18 -5.88
C PHE A 36 4.52 -9.08 -6.06
N ASN A 37 4.57 -10.24 -5.42
CA ASN A 37 3.42 -11.14 -5.37
C ASN A 37 2.44 -10.67 -4.30
N VAL A 38 1.66 -9.64 -4.62
CA VAL A 38 0.74 -9.01 -3.69
C VAL A 38 -0.60 -8.70 -4.36
N ALA A 39 -1.65 -8.65 -3.54
CA ALA A 39 -2.93 -8.07 -3.91
C ALA A 39 -3.06 -6.74 -3.18
N VAL A 40 -3.58 -5.72 -3.85
CA VAL A 40 -3.68 -4.36 -3.31
C VAL A 40 -5.11 -3.86 -3.47
N ALA A 41 -5.64 -3.26 -2.41
CA ALA A 41 -6.97 -2.64 -2.44
C ALA A 41 -7.01 -1.40 -1.55
N GLU A 42 -7.84 -0.44 -1.94
CA GLU A 42 -8.18 0.67 -1.07
C GLU A 42 -9.22 0.19 -0.05
N LEU A 43 -8.92 0.33 1.25
CA LEU A 43 -9.74 -0.25 2.31
C LEU A 43 -10.67 0.77 2.98
N ASP A 44 -10.28 2.03 3.04
CA ASP A 44 -11.01 3.05 3.78
C ASP A 44 -10.75 4.42 3.17
N HIS A 45 -11.56 5.42 3.56
CA HIS A 45 -11.46 6.80 3.09
C HIS A 45 -11.66 6.95 1.57
N ARG A 46 -12.47 6.06 0.98
CA ARG A 46 -12.63 6.00 -0.48
C ARG A 46 -13.19 7.27 -1.07
N ASP A 47 -14.03 7.99 -0.33
CA ASP A 47 -14.67 9.24 -0.77
C ASP A 47 -13.94 10.50 -0.30
N VAL A 48 -12.78 10.36 0.35
CA VAL A 48 -11.96 11.47 0.81
C VAL A 48 -10.83 11.70 -0.19
N TRP A 49 -10.65 12.96 -0.63
CA TRP A 49 -9.69 13.26 -1.70
C TRP A 49 -8.23 13.16 -1.27
N GLN A 50 -7.95 13.42 -0.01
CA GLN A 50 -6.59 13.70 0.47
C GLN A 50 -6.05 12.64 1.42
N VAL A 51 -6.81 11.57 1.65
CA VAL A 51 -6.40 10.45 2.50
C VAL A 51 -6.81 9.15 1.84
N ALA A 52 -5.93 8.16 1.90
CA ALA A 52 -6.22 6.81 1.43
C ALA A 52 -5.65 5.78 2.39
N THR A 53 -6.36 4.69 2.56
CA THR A 53 -5.86 3.51 3.28
C THR A 53 -5.76 2.38 2.29
N LEU A 54 -4.53 1.94 2.00
CA LEU A 54 -4.28 0.80 1.13
C LEU A 54 -3.95 -0.43 1.94
N GLY A 55 -4.58 -1.55 1.59
CA GLY A 55 -4.21 -2.86 2.08
C GLY A 55 -3.39 -3.60 1.04
N VAL A 56 -2.29 -4.21 1.48
CA VAL A 56 -1.41 -5.02 0.66
C VAL A 56 -1.32 -6.40 1.31
N VAL A 57 -1.80 -7.43 0.62
CA VAL A 57 -1.85 -8.80 1.14
C VAL A 57 -0.87 -9.65 0.36
N SER A 58 -0.16 -10.51 1.07
CA SER A 58 0.68 -11.53 0.47
C SER A 58 0.65 -12.81 1.27
N ILE A 59 1.00 -13.90 0.62
CA ILE A 59 1.09 -15.23 1.23
C ILE A 59 2.44 -15.85 0.89
N SER A 60 3.00 -16.57 1.84
CA SER A 60 4.25 -17.29 1.68
C SER A 60 4.26 -18.54 2.58
N ASP A 61 5.16 -19.46 2.34
CA ASP A 61 5.41 -20.56 3.26
C ASP A 61 6.31 -20.17 4.43
N SER A 62 6.83 -18.93 4.43
CA SER A 62 7.74 -18.41 5.45
C SER A 62 7.33 -17.00 5.85
N GLN A 63 7.09 -16.80 7.15
CA GLN A 63 6.81 -15.46 7.68
C GLN A 63 8.00 -14.53 7.50
N GLN A 64 9.22 -15.05 7.56
CA GLN A 64 10.44 -14.28 7.36
C GLN A 64 10.53 -13.71 5.93
N LEU A 65 10.18 -14.52 4.93
CA LEU A 65 10.13 -14.07 3.54
C LEU A 65 9.02 -13.03 3.35
N LEU A 66 7.88 -13.24 3.99
CA LEU A 66 6.75 -12.33 3.91
C LEU A 66 7.11 -10.96 4.51
N ASP A 67 7.81 -10.97 5.63
CA ASP A 67 8.29 -9.75 6.28
C ASP A 67 9.24 -8.97 5.36
N ALA A 68 10.14 -9.68 4.66
CA ALA A 68 11.04 -9.08 3.70
C ALA A 68 10.28 -8.45 2.51
N VAL A 69 9.26 -9.14 2.00
CA VAL A 69 8.40 -8.60 0.93
C VAL A 69 7.75 -7.30 1.38
N PHE A 70 7.17 -7.26 2.57
CA PHE A 70 6.51 -6.05 3.07
C PHE A 70 7.49 -4.90 3.29
N ARG A 71 8.71 -5.20 3.72
CA ARG A 71 9.76 -4.19 3.84
C ARG A 71 10.08 -3.57 2.49
N ASP A 72 10.21 -4.40 1.45
CA ASP A 72 10.47 -3.93 0.10
C ASP A 72 9.28 -3.16 -0.48
N VAL A 73 8.05 -3.61 -0.21
CA VAL A 73 6.84 -2.89 -0.60
C VAL A 73 6.81 -1.50 0.05
N LEU A 74 7.14 -1.42 1.32
CA LEU A 74 7.18 -0.15 2.05
C LEU A 74 8.23 0.80 1.46
N HIS A 75 9.42 0.30 1.18
CA HIS A 75 10.48 1.10 0.53
C HIS A 75 10.06 1.60 -0.84
N GLU A 76 9.44 0.75 -1.66
CA GLU A 76 8.96 1.15 -2.98
C GLU A 76 7.87 2.20 -2.87
N SER A 77 6.96 2.05 -1.92
CA SER A 77 5.89 3.02 -1.68
C SER A 77 6.45 4.38 -1.26
N GLU A 78 7.44 4.38 -0.37
CA GLU A 78 8.11 5.60 0.06
C GLU A 78 8.92 6.24 -1.05
N ARG A 79 9.52 5.44 -1.93
CA ARG A 79 10.23 5.95 -3.10
C ARG A 79 9.31 6.70 -4.05
N ILE A 80 8.08 6.21 -4.23
CA ILE A 80 7.09 6.82 -5.13
C ILE A 80 6.41 8.02 -4.47
N LEU A 81 6.03 7.91 -3.20
CA LEU A 81 5.17 8.86 -2.51
C LEU A 81 5.91 9.71 -1.47
N GLY A 82 7.14 9.34 -1.10
CA GLY A 82 7.91 10.07 -0.10
C GLY A 82 7.21 10.13 1.25
N ASP A 83 7.15 11.32 1.83
CA ASP A 83 6.54 11.56 3.14
C ASP A 83 5.01 11.42 3.12
N ASP A 84 4.40 11.27 1.96
CA ASP A 84 2.96 11.05 1.84
C ASP A 84 2.53 9.69 2.42
N VAL A 85 3.46 8.77 2.58
CA VAL A 85 3.23 7.53 3.35
C VAL A 85 3.35 7.88 4.83
N ALA A 86 2.23 8.20 5.47
CA ALA A 86 2.22 8.74 6.84
C ALA A 86 2.39 7.65 7.90
N HIS A 87 1.70 6.52 7.72
CA HIS A 87 1.70 5.43 8.69
C HIS A 87 1.63 4.08 7.98
N HIS A 88 2.13 3.05 8.65
CA HIS A 88 1.95 1.68 8.21
C HIS A 88 1.76 0.74 9.39
N ASN A 89 1.15 -0.40 9.13
CA ASN A 89 0.96 -1.47 10.10
C ASN A 89 1.05 -2.81 9.40
N ILE A 90 1.65 -3.79 10.06
CA ILE A 90 1.79 -5.15 9.53
C ILE A 90 1.15 -6.13 10.50
N GLU A 91 0.28 -6.99 9.96
CA GLU A 91 -0.35 -8.07 10.72
C GLU A 91 -0.11 -9.39 10.00
N PHE A 92 0.10 -10.44 10.77
CA PHE A 92 0.23 -11.81 10.24
C PHE A 92 -0.92 -12.68 10.75
N PHE A 93 -1.39 -13.57 9.90
CA PHE A 93 -2.51 -14.46 10.18
C PHE A 93 -2.14 -15.92 10.05
#